data_0d4c2ef3cdd072a8fd850a2dfc7a363a
#
_entry.id   0d4c2ef3cdd072a8fd850a2dfc7a363a
#
_cell.length_a   1.000
_cell.length_b   1.000
_cell.length_c   1.000
_cell.angle_alpha   90.00
_cell.angle_beta   90.00
_cell.angle_gamma   90.00
#
_symmetry.space_group_name_H-M   'P 1'
#
loop_
_entity.id
_entity.type
_entity.pdbx_description
1 polymer ?
#
loop_
_entity_poly.entity_id
_entity_poly.type
_entity_poly.pdbx_seq_one_letter_code
_entity_poly.pdbx_strand_id
1 'polypeptide(L)'
;MKQKKLIKFWVMAMMAAVCVTFAACGGDSDDDDIPGGGTAVKLKEGVHRIEVSFKGSADWRASLMFVATYHDESSQLYENGKKVGITSGLYSDGGIRDYAVESDARCDDMSLAISLNPLVVDDPGEMEVTLKGYVDGKQTNMKVYTFKKGGYTSAVFYAEDYGADYIR
;
A
#
# COMPACT_ATOMS: atom_id res chain seq x y z
N MET A 1 28.32 -12.82 -11.87
CA MET A 1 28.13 -12.67 -10.42
C MET A 1 27.96 -11.23 -9.93
N LYS A 2 27.93 -10.18 -10.78
CA LYS A 2 27.82 -8.76 -10.36
C LYS A 2 26.36 -8.24 -10.30
N GLN A 3 25.41 -8.87 -10.98
CA GLN A 3 24.01 -8.38 -11.04
C GLN A 3 23.20 -8.59 -9.75
N LYS A 4 23.47 -9.65 -8.98
CA LYS A 4 22.74 -9.93 -7.71
C LYS A 4 22.97 -8.88 -6.61
N LYS A 5 24.07 -8.13 -6.67
CA LYS A 5 24.37 -7.07 -5.68
C LYS A 5 23.64 -5.77 -5.99
N LEU A 6 23.39 -5.45 -7.28
CA LEU A 6 22.69 -4.22 -7.66
C LEU A 6 21.22 -4.27 -7.26
N ILE A 7 20.57 -5.42 -7.43
CA ILE A 7 19.15 -5.58 -7.08
C ILE A 7 18.92 -5.38 -5.57
N LYS A 8 19.84 -5.88 -4.74
CA LYS A 8 19.74 -5.66 -3.28
C LYS A 8 19.89 -4.18 -2.89
N PHE A 9 20.70 -3.42 -3.62
CA PHE A 9 20.91 -1.99 -3.34
C PHE A 9 19.69 -1.14 -3.72
N TRP A 10 18.98 -1.49 -4.80
CA TRP A 10 17.77 -0.78 -5.24
C TRP A 10 16.58 -1.02 -4.31
N VAL A 11 16.42 -2.25 -3.83
CA VAL A 11 15.37 -2.58 -2.84
C VAL A 11 15.61 -1.83 -1.52
N MET A 12 16.88 -1.69 -1.09
CA MET A 12 17.22 -0.94 0.12
C MET A 12 17.05 0.59 -0.04
N ALA A 13 17.26 1.13 -1.24
CA ALA A 13 17.07 2.56 -1.52
C ALA A 13 15.59 2.95 -1.58
N MET A 14 14.70 2.06 -2.04
CA MET A 14 13.25 2.30 -1.98
C MET A 14 12.70 2.25 -0.54
N MET A 15 13.22 1.37 0.33
CA MET A 15 12.84 1.36 1.75
C MET A 15 13.20 2.68 2.46
N ALA A 16 14.32 3.32 2.10
CA ALA A 16 14.72 4.57 2.72
C ALA A 16 13.82 5.76 2.37
N ALA A 17 13.19 5.76 1.17
CA ALA A 17 12.31 6.84 0.74
C ALA A 17 10.92 6.79 1.40
N VAL A 18 10.45 5.60 1.81
CA VAL A 18 9.14 5.43 2.47
C VAL A 18 9.23 5.67 3.98
N CYS A 19 10.40 5.43 4.60
CA CYS A 19 10.57 5.60 6.05
C CYS A 19 10.65 7.05 6.52
N VAL A 20 10.80 8.05 5.64
CA VAL A 20 10.98 9.45 6.04
C VAL A 20 9.67 10.17 6.38
N THR A 21 8.52 9.57 6.05
CA THR A 21 7.19 10.17 6.31
C THR A 21 6.51 9.68 7.60
N PHE A 22 7.11 8.70 8.32
CA PHE A 22 6.49 8.12 9.53
C PHE A 22 7.09 8.59 10.87
N ALA A 23 8.03 9.54 10.86
CA ALA A 23 8.65 10.03 12.07
C ALA A 23 8.26 11.46 12.37
N ALA A 24 7.03 11.71 12.81
CA ALA A 24 6.68 12.88 13.61
C ALA A 24 5.25 12.75 14.13
N CYS A 25 5.05 12.28 15.33
CA CYS A 25 4.30 12.98 16.36
C CYS A 25 4.28 12.16 17.65
N GLY A 26 5.20 12.46 18.52
CA GLY A 26 4.99 12.34 19.95
C GLY A 26 5.14 13.75 20.49
N GLY A 27 4.16 14.28 21.18
CA GLY A 27 4.23 15.62 21.79
C GLY A 27 2.93 15.98 22.48
N ASP A 28 3.00 15.92 23.79
CA ASP A 28 2.04 16.28 24.82
C ASP A 28 1.50 17.70 24.68
N SER A 29 0.23 17.88 25.03
CA SER A 29 -0.57 19.05 25.38
C SER A 29 0.12 20.40 25.49
N ASP A 30 -0.43 21.40 24.78
CA ASP A 30 -0.97 22.63 25.38
C ASP A 30 -1.84 23.37 24.34
N ASP A 31 -2.99 23.88 24.83
CA ASP A 31 -3.96 24.67 24.07
C ASP A 31 -3.31 25.89 23.41
N ASP A 32 -3.24 25.89 22.08
CA ASP A 32 -3.23 27.13 21.31
C ASP A 32 -4.05 26.91 20.01
N ASP A 33 -5.16 27.68 19.93
CA ASP A 33 -6.08 27.77 18.83
C ASP A 33 -5.36 28.01 17.48
N ILE A 34 -5.09 26.96 16.71
CA ILE A 34 -4.74 27.07 15.30
C ILE A 34 -6.04 26.97 14.49
N PRO A 35 -6.47 28.04 13.79
CA PRO A 35 -7.62 27.98 12.90
C PRO A 35 -7.20 27.28 11.59
N GLY A 36 -7.34 26.00 11.58
CA GLY A 36 -7.07 25.11 10.45
C GLY A 36 -7.64 23.74 10.77
N GLY A 37 -8.94 23.69 11.10
CA GLY A 37 -9.65 22.46 11.45
C GLY A 37 -9.77 21.51 10.27
N GLY A 38 -8.72 20.76 9.96
CA GLY A 38 -8.86 19.51 9.28
C GLY A 38 -9.67 18.58 10.19
N THR A 39 -10.83 18.14 9.74
CA THR A 39 -11.62 17.12 10.44
C THR A 39 -10.75 15.90 10.63
N ALA A 40 -10.35 15.59 11.86
CA ALA A 40 -9.60 14.38 12.15
C ALA A 40 -10.39 13.20 11.61
N VAL A 41 -9.84 12.49 10.64
CA VAL A 41 -10.47 11.31 10.07
C VAL A 41 -10.52 10.26 11.17
N LYS A 42 -11.72 9.86 11.56
CA LYS A 42 -11.89 8.79 12.55
C LYS A 42 -11.61 7.46 11.86
N LEU A 43 -10.44 6.89 12.12
CA LEU A 43 -10.09 5.55 11.66
C LEU A 43 -11.08 4.54 12.23
N LYS A 44 -11.46 3.56 11.43
CA LYS A 44 -12.40 2.51 11.82
C LYS A 44 -11.63 1.24 12.14
N GLU A 45 -11.63 0.87 13.42
CA GLU A 45 -11.09 -0.42 13.85
C GLU A 45 -11.92 -1.58 13.25
N GLY A 46 -11.23 -2.60 12.72
CA GLY A 46 -11.86 -3.78 12.15
C GLY A 46 -10.90 -4.63 11.32
N VAL A 47 -11.45 -5.61 10.61
CA VAL A 47 -10.72 -6.38 9.62
C VAL A 47 -10.66 -5.59 8.31
N HIS A 48 -9.49 -5.09 7.97
CA HIS A 48 -9.25 -4.42 6.70
C HIS A 48 -8.76 -5.43 5.66
N ARG A 49 -9.17 -5.26 4.40
CA ARG A 49 -8.75 -6.10 3.28
C ARG A 49 -8.52 -5.26 2.03
N ILE A 50 -7.46 -5.58 1.30
CA ILE A 50 -7.19 -5.02 -0.02
C ILE A 50 -7.10 -6.16 -1.03
N GLU A 51 -7.89 -6.05 -2.09
CA GLU A 51 -7.81 -6.90 -3.27
C GLU A 51 -7.13 -6.16 -4.41
N VAL A 52 -6.26 -6.87 -5.12
CA VAL A 52 -5.56 -6.38 -6.30
C VAL A 52 -5.80 -7.32 -7.45
N SER A 53 -6.24 -6.81 -8.60
CA SER A 53 -6.34 -7.59 -9.82
C SER A 53 -5.66 -6.86 -10.99
N PHE A 54 -5.05 -7.64 -11.87
CA PHE A 54 -4.30 -7.14 -13.02
C PHE A 54 -4.96 -7.59 -14.32
N LYS A 55 -5.01 -6.66 -15.29
CA LYS A 55 -5.50 -6.93 -16.64
C LYS A 55 -4.63 -6.20 -17.65
N GLY A 56 -3.98 -6.93 -18.54
CA GLY A 56 -3.11 -6.35 -19.56
C GLY A 56 -1.98 -7.27 -19.97
N SER A 57 -0.88 -6.67 -20.45
CA SER A 57 0.29 -7.39 -20.93
C SER A 57 1.06 -8.06 -19.77
N ALA A 58 1.65 -9.22 -20.04
CA ALA A 58 2.56 -9.91 -19.12
C ALA A 58 3.97 -9.27 -19.09
N ASP A 59 4.21 -8.23 -19.88
CA ASP A 59 5.53 -7.56 -19.99
C ASP A 59 5.79 -6.54 -18.87
N TRP A 60 5.10 -6.69 -17.77
CA TRP A 60 5.25 -5.89 -16.56
C TRP A 60 5.68 -6.72 -15.37
N ARG A 61 6.43 -6.11 -14.49
CA ARG A 61 6.75 -6.62 -13.15
C ARG A 61 6.10 -5.73 -12.11
N ALA A 62 5.30 -6.32 -11.23
CA ALA A 62 4.75 -5.63 -10.07
C ALA A 62 5.64 -5.81 -8.85
N SER A 63 5.64 -4.81 -7.97
CA SER A 63 6.09 -4.89 -6.58
C SER A 63 5.00 -4.28 -5.71
N LEU A 64 4.56 -5.03 -4.73
CA LEU A 64 3.46 -4.66 -3.83
C LEU A 64 3.99 -4.68 -2.40
N MET A 65 3.57 -3.68 -1.62
CA MET A 65 3.86 -3.61 -0.19
C MET A 65 2.57 -3.25 0.55
N PHE A 66 2.03 -4.21 1.29
CA PHE A 66 0.87 -4.03 2.16
C PHE A 66 1.35 -3.67 3.56
N VAL A 67 0.70 -2.70 4.17
CA VAL A 67 0.96 -2.26 5.54
C VAL A 67 -0.37 -2.19 6.27
N ALA A 68 -0.42 -2.75 7.48
CA ALA A 68 -1.57 -2.66 8.37
C ALA A 68 -1.12 -2.26 9.77
N THR A 69 -1.83 -1.32 10.39
CA THR A 69 -1.52 -0.79 11.71
C THR A 69 -2.75 -0.75 12.61
N TYR A 70 -2.49 -0.70 13.91
CA TYR A 70 -3.47 -0.46 14.96
C TYR A 70 -2.82 0.41 16.04
N HIS A 71 -3.31 1.65 16.22
CA HIS A 71 -2.73 2.64 17.15
C HIS A 71 -1.20 2.73 17.04
N ASP A 72 -0.70 2.89 15.80
CA ASP A 72 0.73 2.95 15.46
C ASP A 72 1.53 1.65 15.69
N GLU A 73 0.89 0.58 16.18
CA GLU A 73 1.45 -0.76 16.22
C GLU A 73 1.13 -1.54 14.94
N SER A 74 1.95 -2.53 14.62
CA SER A 74 1.73 -3.37 13.45
C SER A 74 0.62 -4.38 13.67
N SER A 75 -0.35 -4.48 12.76
CA SER A 75 -1.36 -5.52 12.68
C SER A 75 -0.88 -6.70 11.85
N GLN A 76 -1.29 -7.92 12.20
CA GLN A 76 -0.94 -9.11 11.45
C GLN A 76 -1.66 -9.15 10.10
N LEU A 77 -0.93 -9.52 9.04
CA LEU A 77 -1.48 -9.71 7.69
C LEU A 77 -1.62 -11.19 7.32
N TYR A 78 -2.65 -11.47 6.53
CA TYR A 78 -2.98 -12.79 6.01
C TYR A 78 -3.28 -12.71 4.51
N GLU A 79 -2.80 -13.67 3.74
CA GLU A 79 -3.19 -13.89 2.36
C GLU A 79 -3.85 -15.26 2.23
N ASN A 80 -5.11 -15.31 1.76
CA ASN A 80 -5.90 -16.54 1.68
C ASN A 80 -5.94 -17.33 3.01
N GLY A 81 -6.09 -16.64 4.12
CA GLY A 81 -6.13 -17.20 5.46
C GLY A 81 -4.79 -17.67 6.03
N LYS A 82 -3.69 -17.51 5.29
CA LYS A 82 -2.34 -17.83 5.76
C LYS A 82 -1.64 -16.56 6.23
N LYS A 83 -1.04 -16.64 7.41
CA LYS A 83 -0.19 -15.57 7.94
C LYS A 83 0.96 -15.27 6.99
N VAL A 84 1.14 -14.00 6.64
CA VAL A 84 2.19 -13.51 5.74
C VAL A 84 2.93 -12.34 6.38
N GLY A 85 4.10 -12.01 5.81
CA GLY A 85 4.95 -10.93 6.29
C GLY A 85 6.14 -11.42 7.10
N ILE A 86 7.20 -10.61 7.11
CA ILE A 86 8.43 -10.85 7.88
C ILE A 86 8.23 -10.34 9.31
N THR A 87 7.56 -9.19 9.42
CA THR A 87 7.14 -8.57 10.69
C THR A 87 5.64 -8.35 10.64
N SER A 88 5.00 -8.26 11.81
CA SER A 88 3.57 -7.92 11.88
C SER A 88 3.29 -6.64 11.09
N GLY A 89 2.17 -6.61 10.39
CA GLY A 89 1.69 -5.44 9.66
C GLY A 89 2.41 -5.11 8.36
N LEU A 90 3.45 -5.86 7.98
CA LEU A 90 4.17 -5.66 6.72
C LEU A 90 4.22 -6.95 5.90
N TYR A 91 3.77 -6.87 4.66
CA TYR A 91 3.89 -7.95 3.67
C TYR A 91 4.30 -7.37 2.31
N SER A 92 5.36 -7.91 1.73
CA SER A 92 5.86 -7.53 0.42
C SER A 92 5.92 -8.74 -0.49
N ASP A 93 5.38 -8.60 -1.70
CA ASP A 93 5.44 -9.62 -2.74
C ASP A 93 5.69 -8.97 -4.12
N GLY A 94 5.92 -9.78 -5.13
CA GLY A 94 6.14 -9.34 -6.50
C GLY A 94 5.61 -10.37 -7.49
N GLY A 95 5.03 -9.84 -8.57
CA GLY A 95 4.46 -10.67 -9.63
C GLY A 95 3.12 -10.11 -10.12
N ILE A 96 2.73 -10.54 -11.31
CA ILE A 96 1.42 -10.23 -11.90
C ILE A 96 0.51 -11.41 -11.60
N ARG A 97 -0.23 -11.31 -10.51
CA ARG A 97 -1.29 -12.23 -10.08
C ARG A 97 -2.30 -11.50 -9.21
N ASP A 98 -3.46 -12.07 -9.01
CA ASP A 98 -4.43 -11.51 -8.08
C ASP A 98 -3.98 -11.72 -6.62
N TYR A 99 -4.25 -10.72 -5.81
CA TYR A 99 -3.97 -10.71 -4.37
C TYR A 99 -5.24 -10.41 -3.61
N ALA A 100 -5.38 -11.04 -2.44
CA ALA A 100 -6.38 -10.72 -1.43
C ALA A 100 -5.70 -10.79 -0.07
N VAL A 101 -5.29 -9.64 0.44
CA VAL A 101 -4.58 -9.53 1.71
C VAL A 101 -5.48 -8.84 2.72
N GLU A 102 -5.58 -9.42 3.90
CA GLU A 102 -6.41 -8.91 5.00
C GLU A 102 -5.59 -8.78 6.29
N SER A 103 -5.98 -7.85 7.13
CA SER A 103 -5.46 -7.69 8.49
C SER A 103 -6.12 -8.67 9.46
N ASP A 104 -5.62 -8.76 10.69
CA ASP A 104 -6.41 -9.28 11.81
C ASP A 104 -7.53 -8.30 12.21
N ALA A 105 -8.32 -8.67 13.22
CA ALA A 105 -9.45 -7.85 13.68
C ALA A 105 -9.03 -6.54 14.38
N ARG A 106 -7.74 -6.41 14.71
CA ARG A 106 -7.17 -5.21 15.31
C ARG A 106 -6.36 -4.44 14.26
N CYS A 107 -7.08 -3.73 13.42
CA CYS A 107 -6.51 -2.85 12.42
C CYS A 107 -7.35 -1.57 12.34
N ASP A 108 -6.73 -0.42 12.29
CA ASP A 108 -7.41 0.86 12.12
C ASP A 108 -6.98 1.56 10.83
N ASP A 109 -5.93 1.07 10.19
CA ASP A 109 -5.48 1.53 8.89
C ASP A 109 -4.78 0.42 8.10
N MET A 110 -5.12 0.30 6.82
CA MET A 110 -4.44 -0.61 5.91
C MET A 110 -4.20 0.08 4.56
N SER A 111 -2.97 0.05 4.12
CA SER A 111 -2.53 0.63 2.86
C SER A 111 -1.76 -0.36 1.98
N LEU A 112 -1.69 -0.05 0.69
CA LEU A 112 -0.91 -0.73 -0.32
C LEU A 112 -0.10 0.29 -1.10
N ALA A 113 1.22 0.14 -1.12
CA ALA A 113 2.07 0.75 -2.13
C ALA A 113 2.31 -0.25 -3.25
N ILE A 114 2.01 0.17 -4.49
CA ILE A 114 2.22 -0.64 -5.69
C ILE A 114 3.12 0.10 -6.67
N SER A 115 4.07 -0.60 -7.26
CA SER A 115 4.85 -0.10 -8.38
C SER A 115 4.92 -1.13 -9.50
N LEU A 116 4.85 -0.66 -10.75
CA LEU A 116 4.98 -1.46 -11.94
C LEU A 116 6.17 -0.99 -12.77
N ASN A 117 6.98 -1.95 -13.22
CA ASN A 117 8.13 -1.70 -14.08
C ASN A 117 8.00 -2.54 -15.36
N PRO A 118 8.17 -1.93 -16.54
CA PRO A 118 8.15 -2.69 -17.78
C PRO A 118 9.35 -3.64 -17.86
N LEU A 119 9.11 -4.85 -18.35
CA LEU A 119 10.16 -5.86 -18.60
C LEU A 119 10.79 -5.68 -19.97
N VAL A 120 10.07 -5.05 -20.90
CA VAL A 120 10.52 -4.75 -22.27
C VAL A 120 10.75 -3.25 -22.45
N VAL A 121 11.75 -2.90 -23.27
CA VAL A 121 12.18 -1.50 -23.43
C VAL A 121 11.26 -0.73 -24.39
N ASP A 122 10.76 -1.38 -25.45
CA ASP A 122 10.09 -0.69 -26.54
C ASP A 122 8.63 -0.37 -26.25
N ASP A 123 7.77 -1.37 -26.11
CA ASP A 123 6.35 -1.17 -25.76
C ASP A 123 5.83 -2.34 -24.92
N PRO A 124 5.71 -2.16 -23.61
CA PRO A 124 5.17 -3.19 -22.73
C PRO A 124 3.64 -3.34 -22.84
N GLY A 125 2.96 -2.50 -23.64
CA GLY A 125 1.51 -2.36 -23.62
C GLY A 125 1.01 -1.69 -22.34
N GLU A 126 -0.31 -1.63 -22.17
CA GLU A 126 -0.94 -1.09 -20.96
C GLU A 126 -1.22 -2.19 -19.95
N MET A 127 -1.13 -1.83 -18.66
CA MET A 127 -1.53 -2.66 -17.53
C MET A 127 -2.59 -1.91 -16.73
N GLU A 128 -3.79 -2.44 -16.67
CA GLU A 128 -4.86 -1.98 -15.78
C GLU A 128 -4.75 -2.71 -14.45
N VAL A 129 -4.74 -1.97 -13.36
CA VAL A 129 -4.75 -2.50 -11.99
C VAL A 129 -5.99 -2.00 -11.28
N THR A 130 -6.84 -2.92 -10.87
CA THR A 130 -8.02 -2.64 -10.05
C THR A 130 -7.70 -2.93 -8.59
N LEU A 131 -7.87 -1.93 -7.73
CA LEU A 131 -7.69 -2.00 -6.28
C LEU A 131 -9.05 -1.83 -5.60
N LYS A 132 -9.38 -2.75 -4.68
CA LYS A 132 -10.60 -2.68 -3.87
C LYS A 132 -10.24 -2.79 -2.40
N GLY A 133 -10.78 -1.86 -1.60
CA GLY A 133 -10.65 -1.83 -0.16
C GLY A 133 -11.93 -2.25 0.54
N TYR A 134 -11.80 -2.95 1.65
CA TYR A 134 -12.90 -3.43 2.46
C TYR A 134 -12.60 -3.23 3.94
N VAL A 135 -13.63 -2.95 4.74
CA VAL A 135 -13.61 -2.99 6.20
C VAL A 135 -14.77 -3.85 6.66
N ASP A 136 -14.50 -4.86 7.48
CA ASP A 136 -15.48 -5.85 7.97
C ASP A 136 -16.33 -6.47 6.84
N GLY A 137 -15.68 -6.78 5.72
CA GLY A 137 -16.31 -7.38 4.54
C GLY A 137 -17.14 -6.42 3.68
N LYS A 138 -17.31 -5.15 4.08
CA LYS A 138 -17.98 -4.13 3.29
C LYS A 138 -16.96 -3.38 2.44
N GLN A 139 -17.19 -3.28 1.13
CA GLN A 139 -16.34 -2.47 0.24
C GLN A 139 -16.43 -0.99 0.63
N THR A 140 -15.30 -0.37 0.87
CA THR A 140 -15.15 1.02 1.34
C THR A 140 -14.42 1.90 0.33
N ASN A 141 -13.56 1.30 -0.51
CA ASN A 141 -12.82 2.04 -1.53
C ASN A 141 -12.64 1.21 -2.80
N MET A 142 -12.50 1.88 -3.94
CA MET A 142 -12.15 1.24 -5.21
C MET A 142 -11.45 2.25 -6.12
N LYS A 143 -10.31 1.86 -6.70
CA LYS A 143 -9.62 2.65 -7.73
C LYS A 143 -9.12 1.74 -8.85
N VAL A 144 -9.07 2.31 -10.06
CA VAL A 144 -8.49 1.67 -11.24
C VAL A 144 -7.37 2.56 -11.73
N TYR A 145 -6.18 1.98 -11.88
CA TYR A 145 -5.01 2.65 -12.42
C TYR A 145 -4.61 2.01 -13.75
N THR A 146 -4.27 2.85 -14.73
CA THR A 146 -3.69 2.40 -15.99
C THR A 146 -2.21 2.77 -16.02
N PHE A 147 -1.36 1.77 -16.03
CA PHE A 147 0.08 1.92 -16.16
C PHE A 147 0.49 1.75 -17.62
N LYS A 148 1.30 2.68 -18.10
CA LYS A 148 1.84 2.67 -19.46
C LYS A 148 3.24 3.25 -19.46
N LYS A 149 4.04 2.95 -20.49
CA LYS A 149 5.39 3.47 -20.65
C LYS A 149 5.39 5.00 -20.59
N GLY A 150 6.23 5.57 -19.72
CA GLY A 150 6.35 7.02 -19.51
C GLY A 150 5.22 7.66 -18.69
N GLY A 151 4.27 6.85 -18.18
CA GLY A 151 3.22 7.29 -17.26
C GLY A 151 3.56 7.02 -15.81
N TYR A 152 2.51 6.81 -15.01
CA TYR A 152 2.67 6.44 -13.59
C TYR A 152 3.41 5.11 -13.47
N THR A 153 4.37 5.07 -12.53
CA THR A 153 5.10 3.85 -12.17
C THR A 153 4.76 3.34 -10.79
N SER A 154 4.06 4.14 -9.97
CA SER A 154 3.67 3.76 -8.61
C SER A 154 2.37 4.45 -8.20
N ALA A 155 1.67 3.83 -7.24
CA ALA A 155 0.48 4.37 -6.60
C ALA A 155 0.42 3.92 -5.14
N VAL A 156 -0.27 4.70 -4.30
CA VAL A 156 -0.64 4.33 -2.94
C VAL A 156 -2.16 4.24 -2.86
N PHE A 157 -2.65 3.21 -2.20
CA PHE A 157 -4.07 2.95 -2.02
C PHE A 157 -4.35 2.58 -0.56
N TYR A 158 -5.43 3.10 -0.01
CA TYR A 158 -5.91 2.79 1.34
C TYR A 158 -7.17 1.94 1.27
N ALA A 159 -7.33 1.01 2.20
CA ALA A 159 -8.53 0.17 2.28
C ALA A 159 -9.79 1.00 2.49
N GLU A 160 -9.72 2.08 3.27
CA GLU A 160 -10.79 3.07 3.38
C GLU A 160 -10.57 4.26 2.44
N ASP A 161 -11.66 4.91 2.00
CA ASP A 161 -11.59 6.18 1.30
C ASP A 161 -11.62 7.32 2.32
N TYR A 162 -10.46 7.86 2.62
CA TYR A 162 -10.32 8.98 3.56
C TYR A 162 -10.57 10.36 2.92
N GLY A 163 -10.94 10.39 1.64
CA GLY A 163 -11.12 11.63 0.88
C GLY A 163 -9.80 12.23 0.38
N ALA A 164 -9.92 13.33 -0.39
CA ALA A 164 -8.77 13.96 -1.04
C ALA A 164 -7.82 14.70 -0.06
N ASP A 165 -8.31 15.02 1.13
CA ASP A 165 -7.59 15.83 2.12
C ASP A 165 -6.82 14.99 3.16
N TYR A 166 -6.90 13.66 3.04
CA TYR A 166 -6.19 12.77 3.95
C TYR A 166 -4.71 12.68 3.54
N ILE A 167 -3.88 13.42 4.25
CA ILE A 167 -2.41 13.31 4.20
C ILE A 167 -1.97 12.79 5.58
N ARG A 168 -1.39 11.62 5.61
CA ARG A 168 -0.76 11.04 6.79
C ARG A 168 0.74 11.28 6.78
#